data_d39a66d8bf4f14ba8dcb3879f37b3991
#
_entry.id   d39a66d8bf4f14ba8dcb3879f37b3991
#
_cell.length_a   1.000
_cell.length_b   1.000
_cell.length_c   1.000
_cell.angle_alpha   90.00
_cell.angle_beta   90.00
_cell.angle_gamma   90.00
#
_symmetry.space_group_name_H-M   'P 1'
#
loop_
_entity.id
_entity.type
_entity.pdbx_description
1 polymer ?
#
loop_
_entity_poly.entity_id
_entity_poly.type
_entity_poly.pdbx_seq_one_letter_code
_entity_poly.pdbx_strand_id
1 'polypeptide(L)'
;MKNKIFHTQDPRLHTNSRCAKNSSRMEIIMELLEIAKKRHSVRKYTGKEIEQEKLDKILEAAHVAPTAANMQPVRLIVVKSKEGLEKVGKAANIYQAPAAIVVCANKTKAWKRPFDGKITTDIDASILTDHMMLEATELGLGSVWICYFNPDILKEELNLPENLEPVNILALGYSDEPDASTERHKDMRIGMDELVSYI
;
A
#
# COMPACT_ATOMS: atom_id res chain seq x y z
N MET A 1 1.90 31.13 70.37
CA MET A 1 3.24 31.05 70.97
C MET A 1 4.22 30.50 69.91
N LYS A 2 5.10 31.36 69.49
CA LYS A 2 6.53 31.20 69.19
C LYS A 2 6.97 30.06 68.27
N ASN A 3 7.36 30.44 67.00
CA ASN A 3 8.77 30.44 66.51
C ASN A 3 9.44 29.06 66.38
N LYS A 4 9.99 28.66 65.25
CA LYS A 4 11.19 29.24 64.63
C LYS A 4 11.45 28.61 63.25
N ILE A 5 11.90 29.44 62.36
CA ILE A 5 12.59 29.26 61.09
C ILE A 5 13.93 28.54 61.31
N PHE A 6 14.32 27.62 60.43
CA PHE A 6 15.73 27.47 60.06
C PHE A 6 15.86 27.07 58.57
N HIS A 7 16.50 27.96 57.83
CA HIS A 7 17.16 27.74 56.55
C HIS A 7 18.38 26.85 56.74
N THR A 8 18.63 25.94 55.81
CA THR A 8 19.97 25.65 55.35
C THR A 8 19.93 25.29 53.88
N GLN A 9 20.55 26.13 53.08
CA GLN A 9 21.01 25.87 51.72
C GLN A 9 22.21 24.94 51.80
N ASP A 10 22.31 23.99 50.86
CA ASP A 10 23.60 23.48 50.41
C ASP A 10 23.56 23.23 48.91
N PRO A 11 24.44 23.88 48.14
CA PRO A 11 24.49 23.80 46.70
C PRO A 11 25.57 22.81 46.26
N ARG A 12 25.18 21.72 45.59
CA ARG A 12 26.12 20.96 44.76
C ARG A 12 25.56 20.71 43.39
N LEU A 13 25.82 21.67 42.54
CA LEU A 13 25.94 21.50 41.10
C LEU A 13 26.82 20.28 40.75
N HIS A 14 26.25 19.27 40.20
CA HIS A 14 26.96 18.41 39.29
C HIS A 14 26.26 18.40 37.96
N THR A 15 26.78 19.28 37.11
CA THR A 15 26.66 19.21 35.65
C THR A 15 27.16 17.87 35.18
N ASN A 16 26.28 17.05 34.65
CA ASN A 16 26.65 15.97 33.76
C ASN A 16 25.87 16.15 32.44
N SER A 17 26.50 16.95 31.59
CA SER A 17 26.18 17.04 30.18
C SER A 17 26.56 15.72 29.51
N ARG A 18 25.63 14.80 29.41
CA ARG A 18 25.65 13.79 28.35
C ARG A 18 24.70 14.24 27.28
N CYS A 19 25.24 15.04 26.38
CA CYS A 19 24.68 15.29 25.07
C CYS A 19 24.64 13.94 24.33
N ALA A 20 23.56 13.20 24.51
CA ALA A 20 23.22 12.09 23.65
C ALA A 20 22.92 12.69 22.27
N LYS A 21 23.84 12.48 21.34
CA LYS A 21 23.61 12.72 19.92
C LYS A 21 22.50 11.78 19.46
N ASN A 22 21.26 12.18 19.69
CA ASN A 22 20.13 11.67 18.95
C ASN A 22 20.22 12.27 17.55
N SER A 23 20.89 11.58 16.63
CA SER A 23 20.65 11.81 15.22
C SER A 23 19.27 11.23 14.93
N SER A 24 18.24 11.92 15.32
CA SER A 24 16.90 11.68 14.86
C SER A 24 16.93 11.88 13.34
N ARG A 25 16.98 10.78 12.61
CA ARG A 25 16.60 10.74 11.20
C ARG A 25 15.20 11.31 11.17
N MET A 26 15.08 12.55 10.75
CA MET A 26 13.79 13.17 10.54
C MET A 26 13.15 12.36 9.42
N GLU A 27 12.23 11.46 9.74
CA GLU A 27 11.38 10.83 8.76
C GLU A 27 10.58 11.95 8.13
N ILE A 28 10.79 12.18 6.84
CA ILE A 28 9.99 13.13 6.09
C ILE A 28 8.63 12.46 5.91
N ILE A 29 7.68 12.85 6.74
CA ILE A 29 6.28 12.42 6.59
C ILE A 29 5.76 13.17 5.35
N MET A 30 5.48 12.44 4.27
CA MET A 30 4.83 13.02 3.11
C MET A 30 3.32 13.12 3.37
N GLU A 31 2.71 14.24 2.96
CA GLU A 31 1.25 14.34 2.98
C GLU A 31 0.64 13.38 1.95
N LEU A 32 -0.54 12.82 2.26
CA LEU A 32 -1.23 11.84 1.40
C LEU A 32 -1.38 12.33 -0.05
N LEU A 33 -1.70 13.62 -0.23
CA LEU A 33 -1.84 14.19 -1.57
C LEU A 33 -0.52 14.18 -2.36
N GLU A 34 0.61 14.40 -1.70
CA GLU A 34 1.92 14.36 -2.34
C GLU A 34 2.31 12.91 -2.71
N ILE A 35 1.99 11.93 -1.87
CA ILE A 35 2.14 10.51 -2.18
C ILE A 35 1.30 10.17 -3.43
N ALA A 36 0.04 10.58 -3.46
CA ALA A 36 -0.86 10.33 -4.59
C ALA A 36 -0.36 10.98 -5.90
N LYS A 37 0.23 12.18 -5.83
CA LYS A 37 0.85 12.84 -6.99
C LYS A 37 2.12 12.13 -7.45
N LYS A 38 2.94 11.64 -6.52
CA LYS A 38 4.18 10.94 -6.81
C LYS A 38 3.92 9.55 -7.42
N ARG A 39 2.92 8.86 -6.94
CA ARG A 39 2.56 7.51 -7.40
C ARG A 39 2.34 7.48 -8.93
N HIS A 40 3.05 6.60 -9.59
CA HIS A 40 2.85 6.28 -11.02
C HIS A 40 3.00 4.78 -11.27
N SER A 41 2.58 4.32 -12.44
CA SER A 41 2.71 2.90 -12.81
C SER A 41 4.12 2.61 -13.31
N VAL A 42 4.90 1.89 -12.49
CA VAL A 42 6.26 1.45 -12.79
C VAL A 42 6.23 0.13 -13.56
N ARG A 43 6.94 0.07 -14.68
CA ARG A 43 6.98 -1.11 -15.56
C ARG A 43 8.39 -1.64 -15.82
N LYS A 44 9.39 -1.12 -15.08
CA LYS A 44 10.76 -1.60 -15.10
C LYS A 44 11.32 -1.57 -13.67
N TYR A 45 11.85 -2.70 -13.23
CA TYR A 45 12.31 -2.89 -11.86
C TYR A 45 13.77 -3.30 -11.82
N THR A 46 14.48 -2.94 -10.75
CA THR A 46 15.90 -3.25 -10.56
C THR A 46 16.17 -4.73 -10.25
N GLY A 47 15.13 -5.51 -9.96
CA GLY A 47 15.28 -6.89 -9.47
C GLY A 47 15.71 -7.04 -8.01
N LYS A 48 15.99 -5.92 -7.30
CA LYS A 48 16.28 -5.93 -5.87
C LYS A 48 15.06 -6.45 -5.10
N GLU A 49 15.29 -7.37 -4.17
CA GLU A 49 14.23 -7.88 -3.28
C GLU A 49 13.69 -6.77 -2.38
N ILE A 50 12.40 -6.88 -2.07
CA ILE A 50 11.72 -5.99 -1.12
C ILE A 50 11.99 -6.51 0.29
N GLU A 51 12.43 -5.62 1.19
CA GLU A 51 12.61 -5.92 2.60
C GLU A 51 11.28 -6.34 3.24
N GLN A 52 11.32 -7.37 4.10
CA GLN A 52 10.09 -7.91 4.70
C GLN A 52 9.31 -6.84 5.49
N GLU A 53 10.00 -5.94 6.19
CA GLU A 53 9.37 -4.84 6.93
C GLU A 53 8.55 -3.90 6.05
N LYS A 54 9.01 -3.64 4.82
CA LYS A 54 8.25 -2.83 3.86
C LYS A 54 7.03 -3.58 3.35
N LEU A 55 7.19 -4.87 3.06
CA LEU A 55 6.07 -5.69 2.63
C LEU A 55 5.00 -5.80 3.72
N ASP A 56 5.41 -5.97 4.97
CA ASP A 56 4.50 -6.04 6.11
C ASP A 56 3.68 -4.74 6.26
N LYS A 57 4.28 -3.56 6.10
CA LYS A 57 3.58 -2.27 6.10
C LYS A 57 2.57 -2.17 4.93
N ILE A 58 2.94 -2.62 3.74
CA ILE A 58 2.03 -2.65 2.59
C ILE A 58 0.83 -3.56 2.87
N LEU A 59 1.04 -4.71 3.50
CA LEU A 59 -0.03 -5.63 3.87
C LEU A 59 -0.89 -5.07 5.02
N GLU A 60 -0.28 -4.35 5.95
CA GLU A 60 -1.00 -3.64 7.02
C GLU A 60 -1.90 -2.54 6.44
N ALA A 61 -1.44 -1.76 5.44
CA ALA A 61 -2.25 -0.78 4.75
C ALA A 61 -3.51 -1.41 4.13
N ALA A 62 -3.38 -2.60 3.53
CA ALA A 62 -4.54 -3.37 3.07
C ALA A 62 -5.44 -3.85 4.21
N HIS A 63 -4.86 -4.27 5.33
CA HIS A 63 -5.61 -4.79 6.47
C HIS A 63 -6.49 -3.73 7.16
N VAL A 64 -6.04 -2.48 7.19
CA VAL A 64 -6.82 -1.37 7.76
C VAL A 64 -7.79 -0.73 6.76
N ALA A 65 -7.72 -1.09 5.47
CA ALA A 65 -8.60 -0.56 4.45
C ALA A 65 -10.06 -0.97 4.68
N PRO A 66 -11.03 -0.06 4.47
CA PRO A 66 -12.44 -0.36 4.67
C PRO A 66 -13.00 -1.29 3.58
N THR A 67 -14.01 -2.07 3.95
CA THR A 67 -14.81 -2.86 3.02
C THR A 67 -16.30 -2.62 3.27
N ALA A 68 -17.14 -2.90 2.26
CA ALA A 68 -18.58 -2.72 2.36
C ALA A 68 -19.15 -3.51 3.55
N ALA A 69 -19.83 -2.81 4.48
CA ALA A 69 -20.37 -3.34 5.73
C ALA A 69 -19.34 -4.16 6.56
N ASN A 70 -18.05 -3.89 6.39
CA ASN A 70 -16.94 -4.61 7.01
C ASN A 70 -16.97 -6.14 6.77
N MET A 71 -17.46 -6.56 5.60
CA MET A 71 -17.59 -7.99 5.25
C MET A 71 -16.26 -8.68 4.95
N GLN A 72 -15.21 -7.93 4.64
CA GLN A 72 -13.83 -8.39 4.44
C GLN A 72 -13.71 -9.58 3.48
N PRO A 73 -14.27 -9.49 2.26
CA PRO A 73 -14.30 -10.60 1.32
C PRO A 73 -12.97 -10.83 0.61
N VAL A 74 -12.01 -9.92 0.74
CA VAL A 74 -10.74 -9.94 0.00
C VAL A 74 -9.72 -10.88 0.63
N ARG A 75 -8.93 -11.53 -0.21
CA ARG A 75 -7.75 -12.33 0.15
C ARG A 75 -6.57 -11.92 -0.71
N LEU A 76 -5.43 -11.77 -0.07
CA LEU A 76 -4.18 -11.38 -0.71
C LEU A 76 -3.26 -12.59 -0.80
N ILE A 77 -2.72 -12.84 -1.99
CA ILE A 77 -1.73 -13.89 -2.22
C ILE A 77 -0.44 -13.20 -2.61
N VAL A 78 0.53 -13.24 -1.69
CA VAL A 78 1.84 -12.64 -1.88
C VAL A 78 2.76 -13.63 -2.58
N VAL A 79 3.30 -13.25 -3.72
CA VAL A 79 4.17 -14.05 -4.55
C VAL A 79 5.55 -13.39 -4.63
N LYS A 80 6.57 -14.05 -4.06
CA LYS A 80 7.98 -13.60 -4.04
C LYS A 80 8.93 -14.64 -4.60
N SER A 81 8.57 -15.92 -4.57
CA SER A 81 9.44 -16.96 -5.09
C SER A 81 9.52 -16.87 -6.61
N LYS A 82 10.68 -17.19 -7.16
CA LYS A 82 10.90 -17.22 -8.60
C LYS A 82 9.87 -18.09 -9.32
N GLU A 83 9.63 -19.33 -8.80
CA GLU A 83 8.62 -20.23 -9.35
C GLU A 83 7.21 -19.62 -9.32
N GLY A 84 6.84 -18.98 -8.22
CA GLY A 84 5.53 -18.32 -8.09
C GLY A 84 5.37 -17.16 -9.07
N LEU A 85 6.41 -16.33 -9.24
CA LEU A 85 6.41 -15.23 -10.19
C LEU A 85 6.34 -15.73 -11.64
N GLU A 86 7.01 -16.84 -11.97
CA GLU A 86 6.88 -17.50 -13.27
C GLU A 86 5.44 -17.97 -13.53
N LYS A 87 4.78 -18.54 -12.51
CA LYS A 87 3.35 -18.93 -12.60
C LYS A 87 2.45 -17.74 -12.86
N VAL A 88 2.60 -16.66 -12.10
CA VAL A 88 1.83 -15.40 -12.34
C VAL A 88 2.15 -14.84 -13.73
N GLY A 89 3.40 -14.93 -14.17
CA GLY A 89 3.87 -14.48 -15.48
C GLY A 89 3.21 -15.17 -16.66
N LYS A 90 2.68 -16.39 -16.48
CA LYS A 90 1.88 -17.06 -17.53
C LYS A 90 0.51 -16.41 -17.75
N ALA A 91 -0.05 -15.81 -16.70
CA ALA A 91 -1.36 -15.17 -16.76
C ALA A 91 -1.29 -13.68 -17.10
N ALA A 92 -0.19 -12.99 -16.76
CA ALA A 92 -0.04 -11.55 -16.91
C ALA A 92 1.41 -11.13 -17.12
N ASN A 93 1.64 -10.02 -17.83
CA ASN A 93 2.93 -9.37 -17.80
C ASN A 93 3.12 -8.59 -16.49
N ILE A 94 3.92 -9.12 -15.57
CA ILE A 94 4.28 -8.49 -14.30
C ILE A 94 5.57 -7.68 -14.37
N TYR A 95 6.10 -7.44 -15.59
CA TYR A 95 7.26 -6.59 -15.85
C TYR A 95 8.53 -7.01 -15.08
N GLN A 96 8.69 -8.30 -14.83
CA GLN A 96 9.81 -8.89 -14.07
C GLN A 96 9.93 -8.30 -12.64
N ALA A 97 8.82 -7.86 -12.07
CA ALA A 97 8.79 -7.37 -10.70
C ALA A 97 9.25 -8.47 -9.71
N PRO A 98 10.05 -8.13 -8.68
CA PRO A 98 10.53 -9.10 -7.69
C PRO A 98 9.44 -9.58 -6.72
N ALA A 99 8.28 -8.95 -6.72
CA ALA A 99 7.11 -9.37 -5.97
C ALA A 99 5.82 -9.02 -6.69
N ALA A 100 4.79 -9.84 -6.49
CA ALA A 100 3.43 -9.58 -6.92
C ALA A 100 2.44 -9.94 -5.81
N ILE A 101 1.38 -9.15 -5.67
CA ILE A 101 0.26 -9.46 -4.80
C ILE A 101 -0.97 -9.70 -5.68
N VAL A 102 -1.47 -10.93 -5.69
CA VAL A 102 -2.72 -11.26 -6.37
C VAL A 102 -3.87 -10.96 -5.41
N VAL A 103 -4.70 -10.03 -5.80
CA VAL A 103 -5.86 -9.59 -5.01
C VAL A 103 -7.07 -10.38 -5.47
N CYS A 104 -7.56 -11.25 -4.59
CA CYS A 104 -8.70 -12.12 -4.84
C CYS A 104 -9.88 -11.72 -3.97
N ALA A 105 -11.10 -11.95 -4.44
CA ALA A 105 -12.31 -11.72 -3.69
C ALA A 105 -13.20 -12.97 -3.63
N ASN A 106 -13.81 -13.19 -2.46
CA ASN A 106 -14.79 -14.24 -2.25
C ASN A 106 -16.21 -13.68 -2.44
N LYS A 107 -16.83 -13.94 -3.59
CA LYS A 107 -18.16 -13.46 -3.93
C LYS A 107 -19.25 -13.89 -2.93
N THR A 108 -19.06 -15.03 -2.25
CA THR A 108 -20.03 -15.54 -1.27
C THR A 108 -20.00 -14.82 0.05
N LYS A 109 -18.91 -14.09 0.33
CA LYS A 109 -18.71 -13.31 1.57
C LYS A 109 -18.89 -11.81 1.36
N ALA A 110 -19.02 -11.35 0.11
CA ALA A 110 -19.16 -9.94 -0.20
C ALA A 110 -20.54 -9.40 0.16
N TRP A 111 -20.58 -8.12 0.51
CA TRP A 111 -21.84 -7.41 0.67
C TRP A 111 -22.59 -7.35 -0.67
N LYS A 112 -23.88 -7.56 -0.57
CA LYS A 112 -24.79 -7.49 -1.71
C LYS A 112 -25.80 -6.38 -1.48
N ARG A 113 -25.88 -5.45 -2.43
CA ARG A 113 -26.82 -4.32 -2.36
C ARG A 113 -28.27 -4.84 -2.47
N PRO A 114 -29.14 -4.51 -1.49
CA PRO A 114 -30.51 -5.06 -1.44
C PRO A 114 -31.40 -4.65 -2.61
N PHE A 115 -31.16 -3.47 -3.21
CA PHE A 115 -32.03 -2.89 -4.24
C PHE A 115 -31.90 -3.56 -5.61
N ASP A 116 -30.69 -3.98 -5.99
CA ASP A 116 -30.40 -4.50 -7.33
C ASP A 116 -29.52 -5.75 -7.33
N GLY A 117 -29.11 -6.20 -6.16
CA GLY A 117 -28.29 -7.38 -6.00
C GLY A 117 -26.82 -7.21 -6.41
N LYS A 118 -26.34 -5.99 -6.67
CA LYS A 118 -24.94 -5.73 -7.02
C LYS A 118 -24.01 -6.18 -5.89
N ILE A 119 -23.00 -6.97 -6.23
CA ILE A 119 -21.94 -7.43 -5.33
C ILE A 119 -20.77 -6.46 -5.40
N THR A 120 -20.14 -6.13 -4.25
CA THR A 120 -19.12 -5.09 -4.14
C THR A 120 -17.68 -5.60 -4.15
N THR A 121 -17.45 -6.84 -4.57
CA THR A 121 -16.10 -7.47 -4.55
C THR A 121 -15.02 -6.62 -5.20
N ASP A 122 -15.30 -6.07 -6.38
CA ASP A 122 -14.33 -5.31 -7.15
C ASP A 122 -14.04 -3.95 -6.50
N ILE A 123 -15.06 -3.37 -5.83
CA ILE A 123 -14.90 -2.14 -5.05
C ILE A 123 -14.00 -2.41 -3.86
N ASP A 124 -14.31 -3.43 -3.06
CA ASP A 124 -13.53 -3.79 -1.87
C ASP A 124 -12.08 -4.12 -2.24
N ALA A 125 -11.87 -4.94 -3.27
CA ALA A 125 -10.54 -5.29 -3.76
C ALA A 125 -9.76 -4.06 -4.25
N SER A 126 -10.44 -3.12 -4.94
CA SER A 126 -9.83 -1.88 -5.43
C SER A 126 -9.39 -0.97 -4.30
N ILE A 127 -10.18 -0.85 -3.23
CA ILE A 127 -9.82 -0.04 -2.06
C ILE A 127 -8.55 -0.60 -1.41
N LEU A 128 -8.47 -1.92 -1.17
CA LEU A 128 -7.28 -2.53 -0.59
C LEU A 128 -6.05 -2.34 -1.50
N THR A 129 -6.23 -2.49 -2.81
CA THR A 129 -5.13 -2.31 -3.77
C THR A 129 -4.61 -0.88 -3.78
N ASP A 130 -5.50 0.11 -3.72
CA ASP A 130 -5.12 1.53 -3.66
C ASP A 130 -4.31 1.85 -2.39
N HIS A 131 -4.75 1.38 -1.24
CA HIS A 131 -4.02 1.54 0.02
C HIS A 131 -2.61 0.94 -0.05
N MET A 132 -2.48 -0.30 -0.56
CA MET A 132 -1.18 -0.94 -0.77
C MET A 132 -0.27 -0.15 -1.72
N MET A 133 -0.84 0.39 -2.79
CA MET A 133 -0.11 1.12 -3.80
C MET A 133 0.41 2.47 -3.28
N LEU A 134 -0.37 3.17 -2.48
CA LEU A 134 0.05 4.43 -1.84
C LEU A 134 1.13 4.17 -0.79
N GLU A 135 0.97 3.17 0.06
CA GLU A 135 1.98 2.77 1.04
C GLU A 135 3.29 2.34 0.38
N ALA A 136 3.22 1.56 -0.72
CA ALA A 136 4.41 1.21 -1.48
C ALA A 136 5.16 2.47 -1.99
N THR A 137 4.41 3.48 -2.43
CA THR A 137 4.98 4.75 -2.90
C THR A 137 5.66 5.53 -1.77
N GLU A 138 5.06 5.58 -0.58
CA GLU A 138 5.65 6.20 0.60
C GLU A 138 6.96 5.52 1.00
N LEU A 139 6.98 4.19 0.94
CA LEU A 139 8.16 3.38 1.22
C LEU A 139 9.26 3.43 0.13
N GLY A 140 9.06 4.22 -0.92
CA GLY A 140 10.00 4.37 -2.03
C GLY A 140 10.03 3.19 -3.00
N LEU A 141 8.94 2.43 -3.05
CA LEU A 141 8.76 1.34 -4.02
C LEU A 141 7.92 1.80 -5.22
N GLY A 142 8.21 1.23 -6.37
CA GLY A 142 7.37 1.31 -7.54
C GLY A 142 6.29 0.23 -7.54
N SER A 143 5.15 0.54 -8.13
CA SER A 143 4.07 -0.41 -8.30
C SER A 143 3.35 -0.25 -9.63
N VAL A 144 2.72 -1.32 -10.10
CA VAL A 144 1.75 -1.25 -11.19
C VAL A 144 0.55 -2.13 -10.89
N TRP A 145 -0.63 -1.53 -10.99
CA TRP A 145 -1.91 -2.23 -10.90
C TRP A 145 -2.26 -2.84 -12.24
N ILE A 146 -2.43 -4.15 -12.30
CA ILE A 146 -2.65 -4.92 -13.51
C ILE A 146 -4.06 -5.53 -13.48
N CYS A 147 -4.90 -5.11 -14.42
CA CYS A 147 -6.21 -5.72 -14.69
C CYS A 147 -6.19 -6.58 -16.00
N TYR A 148 -5.13 -6.41 -16.80
CA TYR A 148 -4.97 -7.19 -18.04
C TYR A 148 -4.24 -8.49 -17.75
N PHE A 149 -4.99 -9.51 -17.34
CA PHE A 149 -4.48 -10.87 -17.04
C PHE A 149 -5.56 -11.92 -17.40
N ASN A 150 -5.15 -13.17 -17.55
CA ASN A 150 -6.07 -14.29 -17.73
C ASN A 150 -6.41 -14.91 -16.36
N PRO A 151 -7.66 -14.76 -15.86
CA PRO A 151 -8.03 -15.24 -14.52
C PRO A 151 -8.05 -16.76 -14.42
N ASP A 152 -8.36 -17.49 -15.49
CA ASP A 152 -8.42 -18.95 -15.46
C ASP A 152 -7.02 -19.55 -15.34
N ILE A 153 -6.07 -19.04 -16.13
CA ILE A 153 -4.66 -19.44 -16.02
C ILE A 153 -4.14 -19.11 -14.62
N LEU A 154 -4.45 -17.94 -14.07
CA LEU A 154 -3.99 -17.55 -12.74
C LEU A 154 -4.56 -18.46 -11.63
N LYS A 155 -5.83 -18.84 -11.75
CA LYS A 155 -6.46 -19.79 -10.83
C LYS A 155 -5.80 -21.15 -10.87
N GLU A 156 -5.56 -21.68 -12.07
CA GLU A 156 -4.90 -22.99 -12.27
C GLU A 156 -3.49 -22.99 -11.73
N GLU A 157 -2.67 -22.03 -12.13
CA GLU A 157 -1.23 -21.97 -11.77
C GLU A 157 -1.00 -21.76 -10.27
N LEU A 158 -1.88 -21.03 -9.59
CA LEU A 158 -1.79 -20.80 -8.15
C LEU A 158 -2.66 -21.76 -7.32
N ASN A 159 -3.36 -22.70 -7.95
CA ASN A 159 -4.30 -23.63 -7.30
C ASN A 159 -5.30 -22.89 -6.39
N LEU A 160 -5.92 -21.82 -6.92
CA LEU A 160 -6.85 -21.02 -6.13
C LEU A 160 -8.13 -21.81 -5.85
N PRO A 161 -8.69 -21.69 -4.62
CA PRO A 161 -10.01 -22.25 -4.33
C PRO A 161 -11.08 -21.68 -5.28
N GLU A 162 -12.05 -22.50 -5.64
CA GLU A 162 -13.12 -22.14 -6.58
C GLU A 162 -13.89 -20.88 -6.18
N ASN A 163 -14.03 -20.65 -4.88
CA ASN A 163 -14.72 -19.48 -4.32
C ASN A 163 -13.88 -18.19 -4.28
N LEU A 164 -12.61 -18.24 -4.69
CA LEU A 164 -11.77 -17.07 -4.83
C LEU A 164 -11.62 -16.67 -6.29
N GLU A 165 -12.03 -15.44 -6.58
CA GLU A 165 -11.91 -14.83 -7.89
C GLU A 165 -10.78 -13.80 -7.90
N PRO A 166 -9.76 -13.93 -8.77
CA PRO A 166 -8.75 -12.88 -8.93
C PRO A 166 -9.40 -11.61 -9.51
N VAL A 167 -9.15 -10.47 -8.88
CA VAL A 167 -9.69 -9.16 -9.30
C VAL A 167 -8.61 -8.32 -9.98
N ASN A 168 -7.42 -8.29 -9.40
CA ASN A 168 -6.27 -7.61 -9.98
C ASN A 168 -4.96 -8.19 -9.43
N ILE A 169 -3.85 -7.73 -10.01
CA ILE A 169 -2.49 -8.04 -9.57
C ILE A 169 -1.78 -6.71 -9.31
N LEU A 170 -1.16 -6.56 -8.14
CA LEU A 170 -0.26 -5.47 -7.84
C LEU A 170 1.19 -5.97 -7.92
N ALA A 171 1.90 -5.59 -8.98
CA ALA A 171 3.33 -5.87 -9.09
C ALA A 171 4.12 -4.77 -8.36
N LEU A 172 5.18 -5.17 -7.64
CA LEU A 172 5.92 -4.33 -6.69
C LEU A 172 7.43 -4.53 -6.85
N GLY A 173 8.19 -3.46 -6.65
CA GLY A 173 9.66 -3.52 -6.63
C GLY A 173 10.29 -2.13 -6.60
N TYR A 174 11.61 -2.08 -6.57
CA TYR A 174 12.35 -0.83 -6.74
C TYR A 174 12.35 -0.44 -8.23
N SER A 175 11.93 0.80 -8.52
CA SER A 175 11.89 1.32 -9.90
C SER A 175 13.29 1.41 -10.51
N ASP A 176 13.42 0.99 -11.77
CA ASP A 176 14.56 1.27 -12.66
C ASP A 176 14.17 2.29 -13.76
N GLU A 177 13.10 3.05 -13.51
CA GLU A 177 12.62 4.14 -14.35
C GLU A 177 12.80 5.47 -13.61
N PRO A 178 12.99 6.58 -14.33
CA PRO A 178 12.94 7.91 -13.74
C PRO A 178 11.59 8.19 -13.06
N ASP A 179 11.61 8.94 -11.98
CA ASP A 179 10.38 9.39 -11.33
C ASP A 179 9.52 10.21 -12.32
N ALA A 180 8.23 9.90 -12.36
CA ALA A 180 7.30 10.68 -13.16
C ALA A 180 7.06 12.06 -12.52
N SER A 181 7.03 13.10 -13.37
CA SER A 181 6.73 14.47 -12.89
C SER A 181 5.37 14.50 -12.15
N THR A 182 5.34 15.13 -10.98
CA THR A 182 4.10 15.37 -10.23
C THR A 182 3.18 16.36 -10.95
N GLU A 183 3.73 17.20 -11.82
CA GLU A 183 2.98 18.17 -12.62
C GLU A 183 2.21 17.55 -13.79
N ARG A 184 2.52 16.29 -14.16
CA ARG A 184 1.83 15.57 -15.25
C ARG A 184 0.30 15.55 -15.12
N HIS A 185 -0.18 15.67 -13.89
CA HIS A 185 -1.63 15.64 -13.62
C HIS A 185 -2.36 16.84 -14.21
N LYS A 186 -1.66 17.97 -14.44
CA LYS A 186 -2.26 19.17 -15.04
C LYS A 186 -2.70 18.92 -16.49
N ASP A 187 -1.90 18.13 -17.23
CA ASP A 187 -2.14 17.91 -18.66
C ASP A 187 -2.78 16.56 -18.96
N MET A 188 -2.69 15.60 -18.02
CA MET A 188 -3.14 14.20 -18.22
C MET A 188 -4.43 13.86 -17.48
N ARG A 189 -5.08 14.82 -16.83
CA ARG A 189 -6.35 14.63 -16.14
C ARG A 189 -7.40 15.54 -16.73
N ILE A 190 -8.65 15.08 -16.68
CA ILE A 190 -9.79 15.95 -16.97
C ILE A 190 -9.83 17.13 -15.98
N GLY A 191 -10.41 18.25 -16.38
CA GLY A 191 -10.55 19.42 -15.53
C GLY A 191 -11.42 19.15 -14.30
N MET A 192 -11.25 19.97 -13.25
CA MET A 192 -12.07 19.85 -12.03
C MET A 192 -13.54 20.18 -12.28
N ASP A 193 -13.83 21.02 -13.24
CA ASP A 193 -15.19 21.39 -13.70
C ASP A 193 -15.90 20.24 -14.42
N GLU A 194 -15.14 19.37 -15.09
CA GLU A 194 -15.68 18.13 -15.68
C GLU A 194 -15.83 17.02 -14.64
N LEU A 195 -14.87 16.94 -13.69
CA LEU A 195 -14.85 15.89 -12.67
C LEU A 195 -15.91 16.10 -11.58
N VAL A 196 -16.22 17.35 -11.23
CA VAL A 196 -17.04 17.71 -10.06
C VAL A 196 -18.25 18.55 -10.47
N SER A 197 -19.42 18.15 -9.99
CA SER A 197 -20.65 18.93 -10.11
C SER A 197 -21.18 19.27 -8.72
N TYR A 198 -21.62 20.53 -8.56
CA TYR A 198 -22.31 20.99 -7.34
C TYR A 198 -23.81 21.09 -7.65
N ILE A 199 -24.65 20.55 -6.76
CA ILE A 199 -26.13 20.54 -6.89
C ILE A 199 -26.73 21.26 -5.69
#